data_4a49d49d4cf33e9b35a4abe90d7cadb2
#
_entry.id   4a49d49d4cf33e9b35a4abe90d7cadb2
#
_cell.length_a   1.000
_cell.length_b   1.000
_cell.length_c   1.000
_cell.angle_alpha   90.00
_cell.angle_beta   90.00
_cell.angle_gamma   90.00
#
_symmetry.space_group_name_H-M   'P 1'
#
loop_
_entity.id
_entity.type
_entity.pdbx_description
1 polymer ?
#
loop_
_entity_poly.entity_id
_entity_poly.type
_entity_poly.pdbx_seq_one_letter_code
_entity_poly.pdbx_strand_id
1 'polypeptide(L)'
;MRVKACFVTVVALLWSASVFSQIFPMRSFENGNDLLQVCSDGRDVFQSYCKGYAVGVADAVMAVNAMKANGYPIPSACISADEHIKSEQVRDVVVQYLTAHPEIRHQAAAGHALVALQAAFPCK
;
A
#
# COMPACT_ATOMS: atom_id res chain seq x y z
N MET A 1 67.37 -2.19 -5.81
CA MET A 1 66.19 -1.36 -6.02
C MET A 1 64.96 -2.09 -5.43
N ARG A 2 64.38 -1.56 -4.39
CA ARG A 2 63.24 -2.18 -3.69
C ARG A 2 61.96 -1.55 -4.20
N VAL A 3 61.18 -2.33 -4.98
CA VAL A 3 59.85 -1.92 -5.39
C VAL A 3 58.91 -2.25 -4.24
N LYS A 4 58.40 -1.21 -3.54
CA LYS A 4 57.35 -1.38 -2.53
C LYS A 4 56.01 -1.51 -3.25
N ALA A 5 55.46 -2.71 -3.29
CA ALA A 5 54.09 -2.94 -3.73
C ALA A 5 53.13 -2.28 -2.73
N CYS A 6 52.43 -1.26 -3.21
CA CYS A 6 51.38 -0.59 -2.48
C CYS A 6 50.10 -1.44 -2.66
N PHE A 7 49.74 -2.20 -1.67
CA PHE A 7 48.44 -2.90 -1.62
C PHE A 7 47.35 -1.85 -1.33
N VAL A 8 46.70 -1.42 -2.40
CA VAL A 8 45.49 -0.65 -2.29
C VAL A 8 44.37 -1.65 -1.96
N THR A 9 44.05 -1.78 -0.71
CA THR A 9 42.85 -2.48 -0.24
C THR A 9 41.63 -1.66 -0.64
N VAL A 10 41.00 -2.05 -1.73
CA VAL A 10 39.68 -1.54 -2.11
C VAL A 10 38.68 -2.19 -1.15
N VAL A 11 38.37 -1.49 -0.07
CA VAL A 11 37.23 -1.80 0.77
C VAL A 11 36.00 -1.39 -0.02
N ALA A 12 35.45 -2.34 -0.77
CA ALA A 12 34.15 -2.21 -1.37
C ALA A 12 33.12 -2.14 -0.23
N LEU A 13 32.73 -0.94 0.12
CA LEU A 13 31.61 -0.66 0.98
C LEU A 13 30.36 -1.16 0.28
N LEU A 14 29.97 -2.39 0.62
CA LEU A 14 28.65 -2.92 0.37
C LEU A 14 27.64 -2.13 1.23
N TRP A 15 27.39 -0.92 0.82
CA TRP A 15 26.20 -0.20 1.27
C TRP A 15 25.03 -0.77 0.47
N SER A 16 24.66 -1.98 0.85
CA SER A 16 23.39 -2.55 0.43
C SER A 16 22.30 -1.59 0.87
N ALA A 17 21.64 -1.07 -0.13
CA ALA A 17 20.56 -0.11 -0.04
C ALA A 17 19.40 -0.64 0.80
N SER A 18 19.47 -0.43 2.10
CA SER A 18 18.29 -0.47 2.98
C SER A 18 17.55 0.86 2.89
N VAL A 19 17.34 1.37 1.67
CA VAL A 19 16.64 2.66 1.46
C VAL A 19 15.14 2.46 1.36
N PHE A 20 14.65 1.22 1.49
CA PHE A 20 13.21 0.92 1.33
C PHE A 20 12.40 1.01 2.62
N SER A 21 12.98 1.45 3.73
CA SER A 21 12.31 1.46 5.04
C SER A 21 12.02 2.85 5.59
N GLN A 22 12.01 3.87 4.76
CA GLN A 22 11.49 5.17 5.17
C GLN A 22 10.18 5.49 4.44
N ILE A 23 9.30 4.50 4.36
CA ILE A 23 7.89 4.79 4.24
C ILE A 23 7.53 5.45 5.56
N PHE A 24 7.16 6.73 5.51
CA PHE A 24 6.62 7.46 6.65
C PHE A 24 5.72 6.53 7.44
N PRO A 25 5.84 6.44 8.77
CA PRO A 25 4.96 5.59 9.55
C PRO A 25 3.54 6.10 9.33
N MET A 26 2.84 5.49 8.37
CA MET A 26 1.44 5.83 8.11
C MET A 26 0.67 5.47 9.36
N ARG A 27 0.13 6.49 10.01
CA ARG A 27 -0.78 6.32 11.15
C ARG A 27 -2.18 6.21 10.59
N SER A 28 -2.87 5.19 11.00
CA SER A 28 -4.27 4.93 10.69
C SER A 28 -5.01 4.74 12.01
N PHE A 29 -6.29 5.03 12.03
CA PHE A 29 -7.15 4.72 13.17
C PHE A 29 -7.32 3.21 13.35
N GLU A 30 -7.12 2.44 12.28
CA GLU A 30 -7.22 0.99 12.29
C GLU A 30 -5.96 0.33 11.74
N ASN A 31 -5.62 -0.85 12.26
CA ASN A 31 -4.63 -1.73 11.67
C ASN A 31 -5.30 -2.80 10.79
N GLY A 32 -4.50 -3.53 10.02
CA GLY A 32 -5.02 -4.53 9.10
C GLY A 32 -5.70 -5.72 9.78
N ASN A 33 -5.31 -6.08 11.03
CA ASN A 33 -5.98 -7.16 11.77
C ASN A 33 -7.40 -6.74 12.17
N ASP A 34 -7.55 -5.52 12.69
CA ASP A 34 -8.85 -5.00 13.12
C ASP A 34 -9.79 -4.87 11.92
N LEU A 35 -9.29 -4.32 10.81
CA LEU A 35 -10.07 -4.21 9.59
C LEU A 35 -10.47 -5.60 9.06
N LEU A 36 -9.56 -6.56 9.00
CA LEU A 36 -9.89 -7.91 8.53
C LEU A 36 -10.90 -8.59 9.44
N GLN A 37 -10.80 -8.41 10.76
CA GLN A 37 -11.78 -8.94 11.72
C GLN A 37 -13.18 -8.41 11.43
N VAL A 38 -13.32 -7.11 11.23
CA VAL A 38 -14.60 -6.47 10.88
C VAL A 38 -15.09 -6.96 9.52
N CYS A 39 -14.22 -7.06 8.53
CA CYS A 39 -14.57 -7.54 7.19
C CYS A 39 -14.98 -9.02 7.16
N SER A 40 -14.51 -9.81 8.11
CA SER A 40 -14.84 -11.24 8.24
C SER A 40 -16.14 -11.50 9.02
N ASP A 41 -16.67 -10.48 9.68
CA ASP A 41 -17.94 -10.58 10.41
C ASP A 41 -19.12 -10.49 9.43
N GLY A 42 -19.99 -11.50 9.46
CA GLY A 42 -21.12 -11.61 8.52
C GLY A 42 -22.30 -10.67 8.78
N ARG A 43 -22.25 -9.85 9.84
CA ARG A 43 -23.33 -8.91 10.17
C ARG A 43 -23.33 -7.71 9.23
N ASP A 44 -24.48 -7.30 8.76
CA ASP A 44 -24.65 -6.24 7.76
C ASP A 44 -23.94 -4.92 8.14
N VAL A 45 -23.95 -4.56 9.41
CA VAL A 45 -23.29 -3.35 9.89
C VAL A 45 -21.76 -3.40 9.67
N PHE A 46 -21.15 -4.56 9.93
CA PHE A 46 -19.71 -4.73 9.74
C PHE A 46 -19.33 -4.88 8.26
N GLN A 47 -20.18 -5.54 7.48
CA GLN A 47 -19.99 -5.60 6.02
C GLN A 47 -20.10 -4.21 5.39
N SER A 48 -21.03 -3.40 5.88
CA SER A 48 -21.18 -2.00 5.43
C SER A 48 -19.97 -1.14 5.83
N TYR A 49 -19.46 -1.31 7.05
CA TYR A 49 -18.26 -0.63 7.52
C TYR A 49 -17.03 -1.02 6.68
N CYS A 50 -16.80 -2.32 6.50
CA CYS A 50 -15.71 -2.85 5.69
C CYS A 50 -15.73 -2.28 4.26
N LYS A 51 -16.89 -2.32 3.62
CA LYS A 51 -17.10 -1.76 2.29
C LYS A 51 -16.84 -0.26 2.27
N GLY A 52 -17.40 0.48 3.22
CA GLY A 52 -17.23 1.93 3.35
C GLY A 52 -15.76 2.32 3.54
N TYR A 53 -15.02 1.55 4.35
CA TYR A 53 -13.59 1.79 4.55
C TYR A 53 -12.79 1.61 3.24
N ALA A 54 -12.98 0.49 2.55
CA ALA A 54 -12.28 0.20 1.31
C ALA A 54 -12.60 1.22 0.21
N VAL A 55 -13.89 1.57 0.06
CA VAL A 55 -14.34 2.59 -0.90
C VAL A 55 -13.80 3.96 -0.52
N GLY A 56 -13.78 4.32 0.75
CA GLY A 56 -13.22 5.59 1.21
C GLY A 56 -11.73 5.76 0.86
N VAL A 57 -10.94 4.68 0.98
CA VAL A 57 -9.55 4.69 0.52
C VAL A 57 -9.48 4.82 -1.01
N ALA A 58 -10.33 4.11 -1.74
CA ALA A 58 -10.39 4.22 -3.20
C ALA A 58 -10.76 5.64 -3.67
N ASP A 59 -11.74 6.26 -3.04
CA ASP A 59 -12.16 7.64 -3.33
C ASP A 59 -11.03 8.63 -3.01
N ALA A 60 -10.32 8.43 -1.90
CA ALA A 60 -9.15 9.24 -1.56
C ALA A 60 -8.04 9.11 -2.62
N VAL A 61 -7.80 7.91 -3.12
CA VAL A 61 -6.83 7.66 -4.20
C VAL A 61 -7.25 8.38 -5.49
N MET A 62 -8.52 8.32 -5.86
CA MET A 62 -9.03 9.04 -7.05
C MET A 62 -8.90 10.55 -6.89
N ALA A 63 -9.22 11.08 -5.70
CA ALA A 63 -9.05 12.51 -5.41
C ALA A 63 -7.58 12.94 -5.52
N VAL A 64 -6.66 12.15 -4.95
CA VAL A 64 -5.21 12.38 -5.02
C VAL A 64 -4.70 12.30 -6.46
N ASN A 65 -5.20 11.37 -7.28
CA ASN A 65 -4.85 11.28 -8.70
C ASN A 65 -5.29 12.55 -9.47
N ALA A 66 -6.46 13.08 -9.16
CA ALA A 66 -6.92 14.35 -9.72
C ALA A 66 -6.00 15.52 -9.32
N MET A 67 -5.51 15.52 -8.08
CA MET A 67 -4.52 16.51 -7.60
C MET A 67 -3.15 16.33 -8.27
N LYS A 68 -2.73 15.09 -8.52
CA LYS A 68 -1.48 14.78 -9.22
C LYS A 68 -1.45 15.36 -10.63
N ALA A 69 -2.56 15.37 -11.33
CA ALA A 69 -2.68 16.02 -12.63
C ALA A 69 -2.30 17.52 -12.58
N ASN A 70 -2.27 18.12 -11.38
CA ASN A 70 -1.83 19.47 -11.10
C ASN A 70 -0.37 19.55 -10.57
N GLY A 71 0.43 18.50 -10.71
CA GLY A 71 1.87 18.53 -10.45
C GLY A 71 2.34 17.96 -9.10
N TYR A 72 1.47 17.29 -8.33
CA TYR A 72 1.87 16.66 -7.05
C TYR A 72 2.32 15.21 -7.28
N PRO A 73 3.56 14.82 -6.91
CA PRO A 73 4.08 13.46 -7.07
C PRO A 73 3.55 12.55 -5.95
N ILE A 74 2.47 11.82 -6.21
CA ILE A 74 1.89 10.88 -5.25
C ILE A 74 1.73 9.51 -5.91
N PRO A 75 2.00 8.39 -5.19
CA PRO A 75 1.74 7.04 -5.69
C PRO A 75 0.26 6.86 -6.03
N SER A 76 -0.03 6.36 -7.21
CA SER A 76 -1.40 6.29 -7.71
C SER A 76 -1.81 4.86 -8.02
N ALA A 77 -3.02 4.48 -7.59
CA ALA A 77 -3.78 3.42 -8.23
C ALA A 77 -4.69 4.07 -9.27
N CYS A 78 -4.77 3.48 -10.44
CA CYS A 78 -5.65 3.99 -11.49
C CYS A 78 -7.00 3.28 -11.44
N ILE A 79 -7.78 3.64 -10.43
CA ILE A 79 -9.18 3.24 -10.35
C ILE A 79 -9.92 4.19 -11.29
N SER A 80 -10.41 3.65 -12.41
CA SER A 80 -11.19 4.43 -13.36
C SER A 80 -12.67 4.38 -12.97
N ALA A 81 -13.27 5.54 -12.81
CA ALA A 81 -14.73 5.64 -12.62
C ALA A 81 -15.51 5.08 -13.83
N ASP A 82 -14.87 4.97 -14.98
CA ASP A 82 -15.48 4.52 -16.24
C ASP A 82 -15.54 2.98 -16.37
N GLU A 83 -14.82 2.23 -15.53
CA GLU A 83 -14.74 0.78 -15.62
C GLU A 83 -15.84 0.02 -14.86
N HIS A 84 -16.89 0.67 -14.41
CA HIS A 84 -18.00 0.05 -13.65
C HIS A 84 -17.55 -0.85 -12.48
N ILE A 85 -16.47 -0.46 -11.81
CA ILE A 85 -15.96 -1.17 -10.62
C ILE A 85 -16.97 -1.00 -9.49
N LYS A 86 -17.48 -2.13 -9.00
CA LYS A 86 -18.44 -2.13 -7.89
C LYS A 86 -17.73 -1.99 -6.54
N SER A 87 -18.41 -1.39 -5.59
CA SER A 87 -17.91 -1.23 -4.21
C SER A 87 -17.56 -2.56 -3.54
N GLU A 88 -18.26 -3.63 -3.89
CA GLU A 88 -17.97 -4.99 -3.44
C GLU A 88 -16.63 -5.48 -3.96
N GLN A 89 -16.28 -5.20 -5.21
CA GLN A 89 -14.99 -5.57 -5.79
C GLN A 89 -13.84 -4.84 -5.09
N VAL A 90 -14.02 -3.55 -4.80
CA VAL A 90 -13.03 -2.75 -4.05
C VAL A 90 -12.80 -3.36 -2.66
N ARG A 91 -13.88 -3.69 -1.94
CA ARG A 91 -13.81 -4.39 -0.65
C ARG A 91 -13.06 -5.72 -0.77
N ASP A 92 -13.45 -6.54 -1.74
CA ASP A 92 -12.91 -7.91 -1.90
C ASP A 92 -11.40 -7.89 -2.19
N VAL A 93 -10.92 -6.93 -2.98
CA VAL A 93 -9.49 -6.72 -3.23
C VAL A 93 -8.73 -6.44 -1.93
N VAL A 94 -9.26 -5.56 -1.08
CA VAL A 94 -8.64 -5.23 0.22
C VAL A 94 -8.64 -6.44 1.16
N VAL A 95 -9.76 -7.15 1.25
CA VAL A 95 -9.90 -8.35 2.10
C VAL A 95 -8.96 -9.46 1.64
N GLN A 96 -8.88 -9.69 0.34
CA GLN A 96 -7.97 -10.69 -0.23
C GLN A 96 -6.51 -10.36 0.09
N TYR A 97 -6.12 -9.11 -0.06
CA TYR A 97 -4.77 -8.66 0.27
C TYR A 97 -4.44 -8.89 1.75
N LEU A 98 -5.30 -8.43 2.66
CA LEU A 98 -5.12 -8.63 4.10
C LEU A 98 -5.08 -10.11 4.49
N THR A 99 -5.86 -10.95 3.83
CA THR A 99 -5.86 -12.40 4.06
C THR A 99 -4.54 -13.04 3.64
N ALA A 100 -3.98 -12.59 2.52
CA ALA A 100 -2.75 -13.13 1.95
C ALA A 100 -1.48 -12.66 2.69
N HIS A 101 -1.54 -11.58 3.46
CA HIS A 101 -0.38 -10.95 4.11
C HIS A 101 -0.48 -10.88 5.64
N PRO A 102 -0.57 -12.03 6.33
CA PRO A 102 -0.71 -12.06 7.79
C PRO A 102 0.47 -11.42 8.52
N GLU A 103 1.66 -11.44 7.94
CA GLU A 103 2.91 -10.96 8.52
C GLU A 103 2.96 -9.44 8.74
N ILE A 104 2.21 -8.68 7.94
CA ILE A 104 2.20 -7.22 7.99
C ILE A 104 0.88 -6.61 8.48
N ARG A 105 -0.14 -7.41 8.77
CA ARG A 105 -1.48 -6.93 9.17
C ARG A 105 -1.50 -6.04 10.42
N HIS A 106 -0.47 -6.10 11.26
CA HIS A 106 -0.34 -5.21 12.41
C HIS A 106 -0.10 -3.74 12.03
N GLN A 107 0.21 -3.46 10.77
CA GLN A 107 0.44 -2.11 10.25
C GLN A 107 -0.88 -1.41 9.89
N ALA A 108 -0.78 -0.13 9.48
CA ALA A 108 -1.92 0.71 9.15
C ALA A 108 -2.81 0.12 8.06
N ALA A 109 -4.09 -0.05 8.34
CA ALA A 109 -5.07 -0.61 7.40
C ALA A 109 -5.19 0.20 6.10
N ALA A 110 -5.12 1.53 6.19
CA ALA A 110 -5.16 2.41 5.01
C ALA A 110 -4.00 2.16 4.05
N GLY A 111 -2.78 1.87 4.60
CA GLY A 111 -1.63 1.50 3.78
C GLY A 111 -1.84 0.19 3.04
N HIS A 112 -2.38 -0.82 3.71
CA HIS A 112 -2.69 -2.10 3.08
C HIS A 112 -3.76 -1.96 2.00
N ALA A 113 -4.81 -1.20 2.27
CA ALA A 113 -5.86 -0.94 1.29
C ALA A 113 -5.30 -0.22 0.06
N LEU A 114 -4.43 0.77 0.24
CA LEU A 114 -3.77 1.47 -0.86
C LEU A 114 -2.92 0.51 -1.70
N VAL A 115 -2.06 -0.31 -1.08
CA VAL A 115 -1.20 -1.27 -1.79
C VAL A 115 -2.04 -2.31 -2.53
N ALA A 116 -3.10 -2.82 -1.90
CA ALA A 116 -4.03 -3.75 -2.53
C ALA A 116 -4.67 -3.15 -3.79
N LEU A 117 -5.14 -1.92 -3.70
CA LEU A 117 -5.76 -1.21 -4.82
C LEU A 117 -4.76 -0.91 -5.94
N GLN A 118 -3.51 -0.52 -5.60
CA GLN A 118 -2.46 -0.31 -6.59
C GLN A 118 -2.10 -1.59 -7.35
N ALA A 119 -2.06 -2.73 -6.65
CA ALA A 119 -1.78 -4.02 -7.27
C ALA A 119 -2.92 -4.50 -8.18
N ALA A 120 -4.17 -4.28 -7.76
CA ALA A 120 -5.35 -4.71 -8.52
C ALA A 120 -5.69 -3.79 -9.70
N PHE A 121 -5.41 -2.49 -9.57
CA PHE A 121 -5.73 -1.46 -10.54
C PHE A 121 -4.48 -0.64 -10.92
N PRO A 122 -3.49 -1.26 -11.58
CA PRO A 122 -2.26 -0.58 -11.96
C PRO A 122 -2.51 0.49 -13.02
N CYS A 123 -1.81 1.61 -12.92
CA CYS A 123 -1.78 2.61 -13.98
C CYS A 123 -1.02 2.07 -15.20
N LYS A 124 -1.58 2.21 -16.39
CA LYS A 124 -0.96 1.85 -17.67
C LYS A 124 -0.04 2.96 -18.16
#